data_fd631e501edfc02999bb1aeb78b9257d
#
_entry.id   fd631e501edfc02999bb1aeb78b9257d
#
_cell.length_a   1.000
_cell.length_b   1.000
_cell.length_c   1.000
_cell.angle_alpha   90.00
_cell.angle_beta   90.00
_cell.angle_gamma   90.00
#
_symmetry.space_group_name_H-M   'P 1'
#
loop_
_entity.id
_entity.type
_entity.pdbx_description
1 polymer ?
#
loop_
_entity_poly.entity_id
_entity_poly.type
_entity_poly.pdbx_seq_one_letter_code
_entity_poly.pdbx_strand_id
1 'polypeptide(L)'
;MKVLTMLLHDERFSGWTPRDKLVRHHFSLQYLRFYKQKGSDPLLYTFHQQINSRQTYQLDRAGTVKIFPVKFRFPPFLRFGNDHNPEYIMREMAFDEPDLVHFHNYYLFSFPYIAAFTKKKLKRPLIAQLHGYDNRSIHKWLYLPCLLALKNADRILYSYEPEKEIYQKLGVADKAAKLPIPGVDPEIFKPQRRFTTNRLLYVGRIPSPETAHGEKSPFLLIRILKRLLRLSKDVDLDIVGDGPGLLRSRELVQSLGISDHVVFHGYVPNDELPKYYQASTLSFSPIQIYDVDGWFDGSIQESLACGTPVVAFKASRDTPLQGTYGFLLSNDTEKAVAELHGLLRRSEYMDEVALEGSRFVRENCSCERVVSELGKTLESVVCS
;
A
#
# COMPACT_ATOMS: atom_id res chain seq x y z
N MET A 1 6.31 1.00 -26.68
CA MET A 1 5.65 2.17 -26.06
C MET A 1 6.39 2.50 -24.77
N LYS A 2 6.89 3.72 -24.64
CA LYS A 2 7.57 4.20 -23.43
C LYS A 2 6.53 4.70 -22.41
N VAL A 3 6.42 4.02 -21.29
CA VAL A 3 5.45 4.34 -20.23
C VAL A 3 6.17 4.99 -19.05
N LEU A 4 5.88 6.28 -18.82
CA LEU A 4 6.39 6.99 -17.66
C LEU A 4 5.46 6.81 -16.47
N THR A 5 5.92 6.10 -15.46
CA THR A 5 5.28 5.96 -14.15
C THR A 5 5.85 7.00 -13.20
N MET A 6 5.00 7.77 -12.55
CA MET A 6 5.42 8.83 -11.65
C MET A 6 4.92 8.57 -10.24
N LEU A 7 5.84 8.28 -9.31
CA LEU A 7 5.57 8.18 -7.89
C LEU A 7 6.40 9.22 -7.15
N LEU A 8 5.86 10.43 -7.03
CA LEU A 8 6.55 11.59 -6.52
C LEU A 8 6.43 11.75 -5.00
N HIS A 9 6.45 10.63 -4.26
CA HIS A 9 6.57 10.65 -2.81
C HIS A 9 8.03 10.81 -2.38
N ASP A 10 8.25 11.62 -1.35
CA ASP A 10 9.50 11.57 -0.63
C ASP A 10 9.43 10.49 0.47
N GLU A 11 10.60 9.91 0.80
CA GLU A 11 10.70 8.81 1.75
C GLU A 11 10.95 9.27 3.20
N ARG A 12 10.48 10.47 3.57
CA ARG A 12 10.66 11.02 4.93
C ARG A 12 10.22 10.07 6.03
N PHE A 13 9.20 9.27 5.75
CA PHE A 13 8.58 8.39 6.73
C PHE A 13 9.11 6.97 6.70
N SER A 14 9.83 6.56 5.66
CA SER A 14 10.31 5.18 5.53
C SER A 14 11.71 4.97 6.10
N GLY A 15 12.53 6.02 6.13
CA GLY A 15 13.94 5.90 6.46
C GLY A 15 14.78 5.19 5.38
N TRP A 16 14.21 4.90 4.22
CA TRP A 16 14.87 4.17 3.13
C TRP A 16 15.96 5.01 2.48
N THR A 17 17.04 4.35 2.07
CA THR A 17 18.06 4.94 1.20
C THR A 17 17.61 4.92 -0.26
N PRO A 18 18.27 5.66 -1.18
CA PRO A 18 18.02 5.52 -2.61
C PRO A 18 18.14 4.09 -3.12
N ARG A 19 19.09 3.31 -2.59
CA ARG A 19 19.29 1.90 -2.94
C ARG A 19 18.13 1.02 -2.46
N ASP A 20 17.60 1.28 -1.27
CA ASP A 20 16.44 0.54 -0.75
C ASP A 20 15.23 0.65 -1.68
N LYS A 21 15.02 1.81 -2.32
CA LYS A 21 13.95 1.98 -3.32
C LYS A 21 14.06 1.05 -4.53
N LEU A 22 15.26 0.60 -4.84
CA LEU A 22 15.51 -0.27 -6.00
C LEU A 22 15.44 -1.75 -5.67
N VAL A 23 15.73 -2.12 -4.41
CA VAL A 23 15.86 -3.52 -3.99
C VAL A 23 14.71 -3.99 -3.12
N ARG A 24 14.11 -3.10 -2.33
CA ARG A 24 12.96 -3.45 -1.48
C ARG A 24 11.71 -3.54 -2.33
N HIS A 25 10.83 -4.47 -1.97
CA HIS A 25 9.54 -4.59 -2.63
C HIS A 25 8.72 -3.31 -2.44
N HIS A 26 8.44 -2.64 -3.55
CA HIS A 26 7.58 -1.46 -3.58
C HIS A 26 6.65 -1.56 -4.79
N PHE A 27 5.39 -1.21 -4.61
CA PHE A 27 4.37 -1.36 -5.66
C PHE A 27 4.74 -0.62 -6.96
N SER A 28 5.50 0.48 -6.91
CA SER A 28 5.94 1.19 -8.12
C SER A 28 6.84 0.34 -9.02
N LEU A 29 7.74 -0.47 -8.44
CA LEU A 29 8.57 -1.40 -9.21
C LEU A 29 7.75 -2.55 -9.78
N GLN A 30 6.69 -2.95 -9.08
CA GLN A 30 5.74 -3.96 -9.57
C GLN A 30 5.00 -3.46 -10.82
N TYR A 31 4.56 -2.19 -10.84
CA TYR A 31 3.96 -1.57 -12.02
C TYR A 31 4.92 -1.54 -13.21
N LEU A 32 6.20 -1.24 -13.00
CA LEU A 32 7.19 -1.31 -14.08
C LEU A 32 7.30 -2.72 -14.66
N ARG A 33 7.31 -3.75 -13.80
CA ARG A 33 7.32 -5.15 -14.24
C ARG A 33 6.07 -5.49 -15.04
N PHE A 34 4.89 -5.03 -14.63
CA PHE A 34 3.64 -5.22 -15.36
C PHE A 34 3.68 -4.58 -16.74
N TYR A 35 4.15 -3.34 -16.85
CA TYR A 35 4.33 -2.69 -18.14
C TYR A 35 5.32 -3.42 -19.04
N LYS A 36 6.42 -3.92 -18.47
CA LYS A 36 7.43 -4.69 -19.21
C LYS A 36 6.87 -6.02 -19.72
N GLN A 37 6.07 -6.72 -18.93
CA GLN A 37 5.35 -7.94 -19.33
C GLN A 37 4.40 -7.69 -20.53
N LYS A 38 3.86 -6.47 -20.63
CA LYS A 38 3.01 -6.04 -21.76
C LYS A 38 3.82 -5.49 -22.95
N GLY A 39 5.14 -5.71 -23.00
CA GLY A 39 6.00 -5.28 -24.10
C GLY A 39 6.29 -3.78 -24.15
N SER A 40 6.02 -3.04 -23.07
CA SER A 40 6.34 -1.62 -22.97
C SER A 40 7.78 -1.40 -22.50
N ASP A 41 8.28 -0.19 -22.67
CA ASP A 41 9.55 0.30 -22.11
C ASP A 41 9.23 1.19 -20.89
N PRO A 42 9.25 0.64 -19.66
CA PRO A 42 8.82 1.36 -18.48
C PRO A 42 9.92 2.24 -17.90
N LEU A 43 9.52 3.45 -17.51
CA LEU A 43 10.35 4.45 -16.87
C LEU A 43 9.66 4.93 -15.58
N LEU A 44 10.38 4.91 -14.45
CA LEU A 44 9.88 5.42 -13.17
C LEU A 44 10.58 6.72 -12.78
N TYR A 45 9.78 7.73 -12.43
CA TYR A 45 10.26 8.93 -11.73
C TYR A 45 9.84 8.88 -10.26
N THR A 46 10.81 9.07 -9.38
CA THR A 46 10.59 9.13 -7.94
C THR A 46 11.56 10.13 -7.28
N PHE A 47 11.27 10.52 -6.03
CA PHE A 47 12.09 11.45 -5.27
C PHE A 47 12.86 10.78 -4.15
N HIS A 48 14.00 11.40 -3.76
CA HIS A 48 14.69 11.04 -2.54
C HIS A 48 15.41 12.25 -1.92
N GLN A 49 15.33 12.39 -0.59
CA GLN A 49 15.89 13.55 0.12
C GLN A 49 17.41 13.53 0.27
N GLN A 50 18.00 12.32 0.31
CA GLN A 50 19.43 12.15 0.58
C GLN A 50 20.32 12.33 -0.65
N ILE A 51 19.76 12.69 -1.80
CA ILE A 51 20.53 12.93 -3.03
C ILE A 51 20.48 14.41 -3.43
N ASN A 52 21.59 14.89 -3.99
CA ASN A 52 21.73 16.29 -4.44
C ASN A 52 21.60 16.43 -5.96
N SER A 53 21.70 15.31 -6.70
CA SER A 53 21.58 15.27 -8.15
C SER A 53 20.74 14.06 -8.59
N ARG A 54 20.21 14.12 -9.82
CA ARG A 54 19.48 13.00 -10.41
C ARG A 54 20.37 11.77 -10.52
N GLN A 55 19.83 10.62 -10.13
CA GLN A 55 20.43 9.30 -10.31
C GLN A 55 19.56 8.47 -11.26
N THR A 56 20.20 7.72 -12.15
CA THR A 56 19.51 6.86 -13.12
C THR A 56 20.02 5.43 -12.97
N TYR A 57 19.08 4.49 -12.91
CA TYR A 57 19.36 3.07 -12.76
C TYR A 57 18.62 2.26 -13.82
N GLN A 58 19.29 1.26 -14.37
CA GLN A 58 18.69 0.25 -15.23
C GLN A 58 18.43 -1.02 -14.43
N LEU A 59 17.19 -1.49 -14.43
CA LEU A 59 16.77 -2.70 -13.74
C LEU A 59 16.32 -3.72 -14.81
N ASP A 60 17.04 -4.83 -14.92
CA ASP A 60 16.84 -5.83 -15.98
C ASP A 60 15.39 -6.30 -16.14
N ARG A 61 14.71 -6.49 -15.00
CA ARG A 61 13.31 -6.98 -14.97
C ARG A 61 12.25 -5.90 -14.87
N ALA A 62 12.64 -4.63 -14.66
CA ALA A 62 11.69 -3.56 -14.39
C ALA A 62 11.85 -2.34 -15.29
N GLY A 63 12.98 -2.14 -15.99
CA GLY A 63 13.22 -0.98 -16.84
C GLY A 63 14.03 0.11 -16.15
N THR A 64 13.80 1.38 -16.51
CA THR A 64 14.61 2.50 -16.04
C THR A 64 13.98 3.18 -14.82
N VAL A 65 14.79 3.48 -13.82
CA VAL A 65 14.39 4.27 -12.64
C VAL A 65 15.23 5.54 -12.56
N LYS A 66 14.59 6.69 -12.54
CA LYS A 66 15.22 8.00 -12.29
C LYS A 66 14.79 8.51 -10.91
N ILE A 67 15.76 8.66 -10.02
CA ILE A 67 15.56 9.22 -8.69
C ILE A 67 16.02 10.66 -8.70
N PHE A 68 15.13 11.56 -8.31
CA PHE A 68 15.40 13.00 -8.31
C PHE A 68 15.59 13.53 -6.89
N PRO A 69 16.44 14.57 -6.70
CA PRO A 69 16.51 15.28 -5.45
C PRO A 69 15.19 16.01 -5.16
N VAL A 70 14.81 16.04 -3.90
CA VAL A 70 13.62 16.78 -3.47
C VAL A 70 13.89 18.28 -3.57
N LYS A 71 13.13 18.97 -4.39
CA LYS A 71 13.14 20.44 -4.53
C LYS A 71 11.75 20.97 -4.26
N PHE A 72 11.59 21.65 -3.14
CA PHE A 72 10.31 22.26 -2.78
C PHE A 72 10.08 23.57 -3.54
N ARG A 73 8.82 23.85 -3.84
CA ARG A 73 8.40 25.09 -4.48
C ARG A 73 8.36 26.25 -3.49
N PHE A 74 7.96 25.99 -2.26
CA PHE A 74 7.78 26.98 -1.22
C PHE A 74 8.79 26.83 -0.07
N PRO A 75 9.08 27.91 0.65
CA PRO A 75 9.90 27.84 1.86
C PRO A 75 9.21 27.00 2.95
N PRO A 76 9.95 26.49 3.96
CA PRO A 76 9.44 25.52 4.93
C PRO A 76 8.12 25.88 5.60
N PHE A 77 7.91 27.16 5.93
CA PHE A 77 6.72 27.66 6.62
C PHE A 77 5.46 27.77 5.74
N LEU A 78 5.61 27.63 4.40
CA LEU A 78 4.50 27.63 3.44
C LEU A 78 4.34 26.27 2.75
N ARG A 79 5.03 25.23 3.22
CA ARG A 79 4.93 23.90 2.62
C ARG A 79 3.71 23.15 3.13
N PHE A 80 2.87 22.74 2.21
CA PHE A 80 1.76 21.86 2.48
C PHE A 80 2.07 20.47 1.88
N GLY A 81 2.34 19.49 2.75
CA GLY A 81 2.59 18.11 2.31
C GLY A 81 3.80 17.95 1.39
N ASN A 82 3.64 17.19 0.32
CA ASN A 82 4.67 16.89 -0.68
C ASN A 82 4.63 17.90 -1.85
N ASP A 83 4.81 19.18 -1.56
CA ASP A 83 4.82 20.23 -2.59
C ASP A 83 6.20 20.32 -3.26
N HIS A 84 6.42 19.45 -4.23
CA HIS A 84 7.64 19.43 -5.03
C HIS A 84 7.54 20.37 -6.23
N ASN A 85 8.66 21.04 -6.55
CA ASN A 85 8.72 21.87 -7.75
C ASN A 85 8.62 20.99 -9.02
N PRO A 86 7.54 21.09 -9.82
CA PRO A 86 7.34 20.25 -10.97
C PRO A 86 8.19 20.65 -12.18
N GLU A 87 8.80 21.84 -12.18
CA GLU A 87 9.41 22.43 -13.38
C GLU A 87 10.54 21.57 -13.94
N TYR A 88 11.46 21.12 -13.10
CA TYR A 88 12.58 20.30 -13.58
C TYR A 88 12.12 18.88 -13.96
N ILE A 89 11.04 18.36 -13.37
CA ILE A 89 10.41 17.10 -13.77
C ILE A 89 9.81 17.25 -15.18
N MET A 90 9.11 18.35 -15.43
CA MET A 90 8.54 18.59 -16.77
C MET A 90 9.61 18.75 -17.84
N ARG A 91 10.77 19.36 -17.52
CA ARG A 91 11.92 19.41 -18.45
C ARG A 91 12.45 18.01 -18.74
N GLU A 92 12.56 17.16 -17.74
CA GLU A 92 13.01 15.78 -17.91
C GLU A 92 11.99 14.95 -18.71
N MET A 93 10.70 15.15 -18.48
CA MET A 93 9.63 14.54 -19.30
C MET A 93 9.72 14.93 -20.78
N ALA A 94 10.03 16.21 -21.06
CA ALA A 94 10.24 16.67 -22.42
C ALA A 94 11.46 16.02 -23.10
N PHE A 95 12.51 15.73 -22.33
CA PHE A 95 13.70 15.02 -22.81
C PHE A 95 13.45 13.53 -23.05
N ASP A 96 12.70 12.89 -22.14
CA ASP A 96 12.43 11.46 -22.24
C ASP A 96 11.34 11.11 -23.25
N GLU A 97 10.50 12.05 -23.62
CA GLU A 97 9.42 11.90 -24.61
C GLU A 97 8.56 10.64 -24.37
N PRO A 98 7.91 10.48 -23.20
CA PRO A 98 7.09 9.31 -22.96
C PRO A 98 5.88 9.25 -23.89
N ASP A 99 5.49 8.05 -24.30
CA ASP A 99 4.27 7.83 -25.08
C ASP A 99 3.02 7.89 -24.22
N LEU A 100 3.14 7.57 -22.91
CA LEU A 100 2.08 7.57 -21.92
C LEU A 100 2.62 7.97 -20.56
N VAL A 101 1.85 8.73 -19.79
CA VAL A 101 2.17 9.09 -18.39
C VAL A 101 1.16 8.43 -17.45
N HIS A 102 1.65 7.68 -16.47
CA HIS A 102 0.88 7.12 -15.37
C HIS A 102 1.28 7.80 -14.06
N PHE A 103 0.44 8.68 -13.57
CA PHE A 103 0.70 9.46 -12.36
C PHE A 103 0.02 8.83 -11.15
N HIS A 104 0.82 8.41 -10.18
CA HIS A 104 0.36 7.85 -8.90
C HIS A 104 0.21 8.93 -7.84
N ASN A 105 -0.86 8.81 -7.04
CA ASN A 105 -1.21 9.73 -5.95
C ASN A 105 -1.44 11.18 -6.43
N TYR A 106 -2.47 11.36 -7.21
CA TYR A 106 -2.84 12.65 -7.81
C TYR A 106 -3.18 13.78 -6.81
N TYR A 107 -3.19 13.51 -5.50
CA TYR A 107 -3.29 14.55 -4.47
C TYR A 107 -1.99 15.34 -4.24
N LEU A 108 -0.94 15.06 -4.99
CA LEU A 108 0.27 15.87 -4.97
C LEU A 108 0.05 17.19 -5.71
N PHE A 109 0.46 18.32 -5.11
CA PHE A 109 0.32 19.65 -5.71
C PHE A 109 1.07 19.83 -7.04
N SER A 110 2.02 18.96 -7.35
CA SER A 110 2.65 18.88 -8.67
C SER A 110 1.72 18.30 -9.76
N PHE A 111 0.70 17.52 -9.39
CA PHE A 111 -0.18 16.85 -10.35
C PHE A 111 -0.89 17.79 -11.33
N PRO A 112 -1.52 18.91 -10.94
CA PRO A 112 -2.17 19.82 -11.86
C PRO A 112 -1.23 20.35 -12.96
N TYR A 113 0.01 20.66 -12.60
CA TYR A 113 1.02 21.15 -13.55
C TYR A 113 1.47 20.05 -14.51
N ILE A 114 1.75 18.87 -14.01
CA ILE A 114 2.17 17.70 -14.78
C ILE A 114 1.03 17.25 -15.71
N ALA A 115 -0.21 17.23 -15.23
CA ALA A 115 -1.37 16.88 -16.04
C ALA A 115 -1.57 17.88 -17.21
N ALA A 116 -1.50 19.18 -16.92
CA ALA A 116 -1.59 20.20 -17.95
C ALA A 116 -0.43 20.13 -18.94
N PHE A 117 0.79 19.89 -18.48
CA PHE A 117 1.97 19.74 -19.34
C PHE A 117 1.84 18.49 -20.23
N THR A 118 1.45 17.35 -19.68
CA THR A 118 1.24 16.10 -20.42
C THR A 118 0.24 16.29 -21.56
N LYS A 119 -0.91 16.91 -21.27
CA LYS A 119 -1.98 17.09 -22.29
C LYS A 119 -1.71 18.19 -23.27
N LYS A 120 -1.22 19.36 -22.83
CA LYS A 120 -1.10 20.55 -23.68
C LYS A 120 0.23 20.63 -24.43
N LYS A 121 1.34 20.19 -23.81
CA LYS A 121 2.68 20.29 -24.40
C LYS A 121 3.13 18.98 -25.03
N LEU A 122 3.10 17.88 -24.27
CA LEU A 122 3.50 16.58 -24.80
C LEU A 122 2.44 15.97 -25.70
N LYS A 123 1.16 16.35 -25.55
CA LYS A 123 0.00 15.76 -26.26
C LYS A 123 -0.04 14.24 -26.11
N ARG A 124 0.20 13.76 -24.88
CA ARG A 124 0.25 12.34 -24.56
C ARG A 124 -0.90 11.94 -23.64
N PRO A 125 -1.31 10.67 -23.68
CA PRO A 125 -2.26 10.11 -22.74
C PRO A 125 -1.78 10.21 -21.30
N LEU A 126 -2.75 10.42 -20.37
CA LEU A 126 -2.53 10.51 -18.94
C LEU A 126 -3.46 9.56 -18.19
N ILE A 127 -2.87 8.65 -17.43
CA ILE A 127 -3.56 7.85 -16.42
C ILE A 127 -3.27 8.46 -15.04
N ALA A 128 -4.30 8.71 -14.25
CA ALA A 128 -4.18 9.14 -12.86
C ALA A 128 -4.61 8.00 -11.93
N GLN A 129 -3.84 7.72 -10.89
CA GLN A 129 -4.18 6.66 -9.93
C GLN A 129 -4.04 7.14 -8.49
N LEU A 130 -4.92 6.66 -7.61
CA LEU A 130 -4.82 6.82 -6.16
C LEU A 130 -4.51 5.48 -5.49
N HIS A 131 -3.57 5.52 -4.54
CA HIS A 131 -3.16 4.35 -3.74
C HIS A 131 -3.52 4.55 -2.28
N GLY A 132 -4.73 4.35 -1.92
CA GLY A 132 -5.17 4.41 -0.55
C GLY A 132 -6.14 5.53 -0.28
N TYR A 133 -7.03 5.24 0.64
CA TYR A 133 -8.08 6.13 1.10
C TYR A 133 -7.57 6.94 2.29
N ASP A 134 -7.02 8.11 2.04
CA ASP A 134 -6.62 9.07 3.09
C ASP A 134 -7.50 10.33 3.08
N ASN A 135 -8.80 10.14 2.92
CA ASN A 135 -9.73 11.26 2.74
C ASN A 135 -10.17 11.94 4.04
N ARG A 136 -9.72 11.49 5.22
CA ARG A 136 -10.26 12.02 6.48
C ARG A 136 -9.54 13.22 7.02
N SER A 137 -8.24 13.30 6.79
CA SER A 137 -7.39 14.42 7.22
C SER A 137 -7.21 15.49 6.15
N ILE A 138 -7.63 15.21 4.92
CA ILE A 138 -7.45 16.11 3.80
C ILE A 138 -8.62 17.08 3.78
N HIS A 139 -8.38 18.33 4.11
CA HIS A 139 -9.31 19.41 3.83
C HIS A 139 -9.56 19.47 2.31
N LYS A 140 -10.70 18.94 1.86
CA LYS A 140 -11.03 18.73 0.42
C LYS A 140 -10.79 19.98 -0.45
N TRP A 141 -10.93 21.17 0.12
CA TRP A 141 -10.70 22.43 -0.57
C TRP A 141 -9.21 22.67 -0.94
N LEU A 142 -8.24 22.19 -0.13
CA LEU A 142 -6.81 22.32 -0.43
C LEU A 142 -6.43 21.53 -1.69
N TYR A 143 -7.11 20.42 -1.92
CA TYR A 143 -6.85 19.52 -3.04
C TYR A 143 -7.76 19.75 -4.25
N LEU A 144 -8.61 20.77 -4.18
CA LEU A 144 -9.49 21.11 -5.29
C LEU A 144 -8.77 21.27 -6.63
N PRO A 145 -7.58 21.92 -6.71
CA PRO A 145 -6.81 21.96 -7.97
C PRO A 145 -6.43 20.58 -8.49
N CYS A 146 -6.04 19.65 -7.61
CA CYS A 146 -5.71 18.27 -7.98
C CYS A 146 -6.95 17.52 -8.47
N LEU A 147 -8.08 17.66 -7.79
CA LEU A 147 -9.34 17.04 -8.19
C LEU A 147 -9.83 17.59 -9.55
N LEU A 148 -9.76 18.89 -9.75
CA LEU A 148 -10.13 19.51 -11.04
C LEU A 148 -9.18 19.07 -12.17
N ALA A 149 -7.91 18.82 -11.86
CA ALA A 149 -6.93 18.35 -12.85
C ALA A 149 -7.22 16.92 -13.34
N LEU A 150 -8.02 16.11 -12.62
CA LEU A 150 -8.49 14.79 -13.08
C LEU A 150 -9.31 14.88 -14.38
N LYS A 151 -9.91 16.01 -14.69
CA LYS A 151 -10.57 16.23 -15.98
C LYS A 151 -9.61 16.10 -17.18
N ASN A 152 -8.31 16.32 -16.96
CA ASN A 152 -7.28 16.13 -17.97
C ASN A 152 -6.83 14.67 -18.12
N ALA A 153 -7.15 13.78 -17.17
CA ALA A 153 -6.84 12.37 -17.28
C ALA A 153 -7.72 11.69 -18.33
N ASP A 154 -7.14 10.77 -19.09
CA ASP A 154 -7.88 9.90 -20.04
C ASP A 154 -8.48 8.71 -19.30
N ARG A 155 -7.80 8.23 -18.25
CA ARG A 155 -8.30 7.21 -17.32
C ARG A 155 -7.92 7.54 -15.88
N ILE A 156 -8.78 7.13 -14.95
CA ILE A 156 -8.57 7.26 -13.52
C ILE A 156 -8.65 5.85 -12.92
N LEU A 157 -7.58 5.40 -12.26
CA LEU A 157 -7.54 4.10 -11.59
C LEU A 157 -7.71 4.30 -10.09
N TYR A 158 -8.59 3.49 -9.47
CA TYR A 158 -8.85 3.54 -8.05
C TYR A 158 -8.96 2.14 -7.45
N SER A 159 -8.79 2.04 -6.14
CA SER A 159 -8.86 0.77 -5.41
C SER A 159 -10.05 0.69 -4.45
N TYR A 160 -10.53 1.82 -3.97
CA TYR A 160 -11.56 1.91 -2.94
C TYR A 160 -12.86 2.49 -3.48
N GLU A 161 -13.98 1.80 -3.32
CA GLU A 161 -15.30 2.25 -3.81
C GLU A 161 -15.72 3.65 -3.35
N PRO A 162 -15.43 4.09 -2.11
CA PRO A 162 -15.75 5.46 -1.69
C PRO A 162 -15.15 6.57 -2.55
N GLU A 163 -14.07 6.29 -3.30
CA GLU A 163 -13.49 7.25 -4.24
C GLU A 163 -14.41 7.52 -5.44
N LYS A 164 -15.23 6.56 -5.82
CA LYS A 164 -16.15 6.65 -6.95
C LYS A 164 -17.15 7.81 -6.80
N GLU A 165 -17.59 8.11 -5.59
CA GLU A 165 -18.46 9.26 -5.34
C GLU A 165 -17.81 10.59 -5.69
N ILE A 166 -16.49 10.70 -5.47
CA ILE A 166 -15.71 11.90 -5.82
C ILE A 166 -15.71 12.07 -7.36
N TYR A 167 -15.47 10.97 -8.08
CA TYR A 167 -15.45 10.99 -9.55
C TYR A 167 -16.82 11.31 -10.15
N GLN A 168 -17.90 10.82 -9.54
CA GLN A 168 -19.26 11.17 -9.91
C GLN A 168 -19.54 12.68 -9.75
N LYS A 169 -19.18 13.23 -8.57
CA LYS A 169 -19.33 14.67 -8.28
C LYS A 169 -18.49 15.57 -9.21
N LEU A 170 -17.37 15.07 -9.70
CA LEU A 170 -16.49 15.78 -10.64
C LEU A 170 -16.91 15.62 -12.11
N GLY A 171 -17.85 14.72 -12.41
CA GLY A 171 -18.28 14.40 -13.77
C GLY A 171 -17.20 13.67 -14.58
N VAL A 172 -16.41 12.81 -13.94
CA VAL A 172 -15.32 12.00 -14.56
C VAL A 172 -15.44 10.51 -14.26
N ALA A 173 -16.60 10.07 -13.79
CA ALA A 173 -16.82 8.67 -13.42
C ALA A 173 -16.74 7.70 -14.61
N ASP A 174 -17.03 8.16 -15.80
CA ASP A 174 -16.92 7.43 -17.07
C ASP A 174 -15.47 7.05 -17.41
N LYS A 175 -14.51 7.81 -16.89
CA LYS A 175 -13.07 7.57 -17.03
C LYS A 175 -12.50 6.69 -15.93
N ALA A 176 -13.26 6.43 -14.87
CA ALA A 176 -12.78 5.73 -13.68
C ALA A 176 -12.94 4.21 -13.79
N ALA A 177 -11.88 3.46 -13.47
CA ALA A 177 -11.88 2.00 -13.43
C ALA A 177 -11.26 1.52 -12.11
N LYS A 178 -11.86 0.48 -11.51
CA LYS A 178 -11.33 -0.15 -10.31
C LYS A 178 -10.16 -1.05 -10.66
N LEU A 179 -9.06 -0.89 -9.94
CA LEU A 179 -7.86 -1.71 -10.08
C LEU A 179 -7.39 -2.16 -8.69
N PRO A 180 -7.32 -3.46 -8.40
CA PRO A 180 -6.77 -3.95 -7.13
C PRO A 180 -5.27 -3.64 -7.06
N ILE A 181 -4.82 -3.11 -5.93
CA ILE A 181 -3.42 -2.73 -5.70
C ILE A 181 -2.85 -3.56 -4.56
N PRO A 182 -1.60 -3.92 -4.67
CA PRO A 182 -0.70 -3.99 -5.84
C PRO A 182 -0.88 -5.24 -6.67
N GLY A 183 -1.70 -6.18 -6.21
CA GLY A 183 -1.80 -7.54 -6.70
C GLY A 183 -0.77 -8.47 -6.05
N VAL A 184 -1.14 -9.72 -5.88
CA VAL A 184 -0.33 -10.77 -5.27
C VAL A 184 0.07 -11.78 -6.32
N ASP A 185 1.32 -12.21 -6.31
CA ASP A 185 1.81 -13.30 -7.14
C ASP A 185 1.36 -14.64 -6.52
N PRO A 186 0.42 -15.36 -7.13
CA PRO A 186 -0.10 -16.62 -6.58
C PRO A 186 0.92 -17.77 -6.67
N GLU A 187 2.02 -17.60 -7.39
CA GLU A 187 3.10 -18.56 -7.43
C GLU A 187 4.04 -18.42 -6.23
N ILE A 188 4.15 -17.22 -5.67
CA ILE A 188 4.93 -16.93 -4.47
C ILE A 188 4.07 -17.11 -3.22
N PHE A 189 2.89 -16.50 -3.17
CA PHE A 189 1.98 -16.53 -2.03
C PHE A 189 0.93 -17.61 -2.22
N LYS A 190 1.20 -18.79 -1.68
CA LYS A 190 0.33 -19.97 -1.78
C LYS A 190 -0.18 -20.39 -0.42
N PRO A 191 -1.43 -20.86 -0.30
CA PRO A 191 -1.89 -21.44 0.93
C PRO A 191 -1.10 -22.72 1.22
N GLN A 192 -0.69 -22.88 2.45
CA GLN A 192 -0.04 -24.09 2.95
C GLN A 192 -0.79 -24.61 4.17
N ARG A 193 -0.79 -25.94 4.36
CA ARG A 193 -1.40 -26.56 5.53
C ARG A 193 -0.80 -25.98 6.80
N ARG A 194 -1.66 -25.51 7.70
CA ARG A 194 -1.26 -24.85 8.94
C ARG A 194 -0.78 -25.84 9.99
N PHE A 195 0.19 -25.38 10.73
CA PHE A 195 0.49 -25.93 12.03
C PHE A 195 -0.44 -25.26 13.05
N THR A 196 -0.99 -26.00 13.99
CA THR A 196 -1.78 -25.49 15.10
C THR A 196 -0.85 -24.77 16.09
N THR A 197 -0.58 -23.52 15.84
CA THR A 197 0.21 -22.66 16.74
C THR A 197 -0.59 -21.41 17.05
N ASN A 198 -0.57 -20.94 18.31
CA ASN A 198 -1.18 -19.65 18.68
C ASN A 198 -0.24 -18.49 18.35
N ARG A 199 0.11 -18.34 17.07
CA ARG A 199 1.07 -17.36 16.61
C ARG A 199 0.39 -16.22 15.85
N LEU A 200 0.56 -15.02 16.35
CA LEU A 200 0.14 -13.78 15.71
C LEU A 200 1.27 -13.23 14.86
N LEU A 201 0.93 -12.56 13.78
CA LEU A 201 1.89 -11.95 12.87
C LEU A 201 1.55 -10.50 12.59
N TYR A 202 2.56 -9.66 12.60
CA TYR A 202 2.53 -8.32 12.00
C TYR A 202 3.53 -8.26 10.85
N VAL A 203 3.08 -7.84 9.67
CA VAL A 203 3.96 -7.56 8.52
C VAL A 203 3.72 -6.14 8.06
N GLY A 204 4.76 -5.32 8.07
CA GLY A 204 4.65 -3.96 7.59
C GLY A 204 5.77 -3.04 8.05
N ARG A 205 5.75 -1.84 7.50
CA ARG A 205 6.63 -0.77 7.96
C ARG A 205 6.28 -0.39 9.41
N ILE A 206 7.30 -0.11 10.21
CA ILE A 206 7.15 0.31 11.61
C ILE A 206 7.40 1.82 11.71
N PRO A 207 6.37 2.66 11.55
CA PRO A 207 6.52 4.12 11.64
C PRO A 207 6.83 4.55 13.07
N SER A 208 7.38 5.76 13.25
CA SER A 208 7.56 6.31 14.59
C SER A 208 6.20 6.61 15.23
N PRO A 209 6.08 6.48 16.57
CA PRO A 209 4.82 6.74 17.27
C PRO A 209 4.27 8.15 17.03
N GLU A 210 5.16 9.13 16.83
CA GLU A 210 4.81 10.53 16.63
C GLU A 210 4.20 10.78 15.23
N THR A 211 4.57 9.96 14.25
CA THR A 211 4.08 10.07 12.86
C THR A 211 2.96 9.09 12.54
N ALA A 212 2.80 8.08 13.38
CA ALA A 212 1.87 6.99 13.17
C ALA A 212 0.48 7.33 13.69
N HIS A 213 -0.24 8.31 13.30
CA HIS A 213 -1.64 8.60 13.75
C HIS A 213 -2.51 7.34 14.03
N GLY A 214 -1.95 6.35 14.76
CA GLY A 214 -2.52 5.04 15.09
C GLY A 214 -2.50 4.02 13.94
N GLU A 215 -2.11 4.41 12.76
CA GLU A 215 -2.20 3.61 11.55
C GLU A 215 -0.85 2.92 11.23
N LYS A 216 -0.89 1.63 10.94
CA LYS A 216 0.27 0.82 10.51
C LYS A 216 1.41 0.73 11.55
N SER A 217 1.08 0.40 12.81
CA SER A 217 2.08 0.23 13.87
C SER A 217 1.81 -1.00 14.70
N PRO A 218 2.85 -1.78 15.09
CA PRO A 218 2.68 -2.93 15.96
C PRO A 218 2.38 -2.56 17.43
N PHE A 219 2.46 -1.27 17.82
CA PHE A 219 2.31 -0.84 19.22
C PHE A 219 0.98 -1.27 19.84
N LEU A 220 -0.12 -1.17 19.09
CA LEU A 220 -1.43 -1.58 19.58
C LEU A 220 -1.49 -3.10 19.76
N LEU A 221 -0.97 -3.86 18.80
CA LEU A 221 -0.91 -5.32 18.87
C LEU A 221 -0.05 -5.81 20.07
N ILE A 222 1.08 -5.15 20.33
CA ILE A 222 1.94 -5.45 21.49
C ILE A 222 1.15 -5.26 22.81
N ARG A 223 0.36 -4.18 22.92
CA ARG A 223 -0.48 -3.94 24.11
C ARG A 223 -1.62 -4.95 24.23
N ILE A 224 -2.22 -5.33 23.12
CA ILE A 224 -3.24 -6.39 23.08
C ILE A 224 -2.63 -7.72 23.51
N LEU A 225 -1.46 -8.10 22.99
CA LEU A 225 -0.75 -9.31 23.38
C LEU A 225 -0.52 -9.36 24.90
N LYS A 226 -0.03 -8.26 25.51
CA LYS A 226 0.16 -8.22 26.97
C LYS A 226 -1.10 -8.57 27.75
N ARG A 227 -2.27 -8.13 27.28
CA ARG A 227 -3.55 -8.47 27.93
C ARG A 227 -3.99 -9.89 27.59
N LEU A 228 -3.81 -10.31 26.35
CA LEU A 228 -4.16 -11.66 25.90
C LEU A 228 -3.39 -12.74 26.65
N LEU A 229 -2.12 -12.49 27.00
CA LEU A 229 -1.29 -13.40 27.79
C LEU A 229 -1.80 -13.64 29.23
N ARG A 230 -2.76 -12.85 29.71
CA ARG A 230 -3.47 -13.14 30.97
C ARG A 230 -4.53 -14.23 30.82
N LEU A 231 -5.04 -14.42 29.58
CA LEU A 231 -6.07 -15.39 29.23
C LEU A 231 -5.48 -16.66 28.61
N SER A 232 -4.39 -16.53 27.87
CA SER A 232 -3.71 -17.61 27.15
C SER A 232 -2.22 -17.34 27.13
N LYS A 233 -1.44 -18.19 27.82
CA LYS A 233 0.01 -18.00 27.98
C LYS A 233 0.84 -18.53 26.83
N ASP A 234 0.21 -19.22 25.90
CA ASP A 234 0.80 -19.91 24.76
C ASP A 234 0.69 -19.12 23.44
N VAL A 235 0.51 -17.81 23.54
CA VAL A 235 0.39 -16.92 22.37
C VAL A 235 1.70 -16.18 22.13
N ASP A 236 2.23 -16.29 20.91
CA ASP A 236 3.43 -15.58 20.46
C ASP A 236 3.11 -14.57 19.37
N LEU A 237 4.00 -13.61 19.18
CA LEU A 237 3.92 -12.56 18.17
C LEU A 237 5.20 -12.45 17.38
N ASP A 238 5.12 -12.64 16.08
CA ASP A 238 6.16 -12.30 15.12
C ASP A 238 5.93 -10.89 14.56
N ILE A 239 6.96 -10.05 14.58
CA ILE A 239 6.96 -8.71 13.98
C ILE A 239 7.98 -8.71 12.85
N VAL A 240 7.47 -8.68 11.62
CA VAL A 240 8.24 -8.61 10.39
C VAL A 240 8.13 -7.21 9.81
N GLY A 241 9.26 -6.55 9.69
CA GLY A 241 9.33 -5.20 9.17
C GLY A 241 10.40 -4.37 9.84
N ASP A 242 10.56 -3.16 9.30
CA ASP A 242 11.61 -2.23 9.69
C ASP A 242 11.04 -0.80 9.66
N GLY A 243 11.75 0.12 10.28
CA GLY A 243 11.38 1.54 10.28
C GLY A 243 11.78 2.25 11.58
N PRO A 244 11.55 3.57 11.64
CA PRO A 244 12.00 4.41 12.76
C PRO A 244 11.36 4.04 14.12
N GLY A 245 10.22 3.36 14.10
CA GLY A 245 9.54 2.91 15.33
C GLY A 245 10.04 1.56 15.89
N LEU A 246 10.98 0.88 15.22
CA LEU A 246 11.42 -0.46 15.63
C LEU A 246 12.04 -0.47 17.04
N LEU A 247 12.95 0.48 17.32
CA LEU A 247 13.57 0.59 18.65
C LEU A 247 12.50 0.80 19.74
N ARG A 248 11.59 1.72 19.50
CA ARG A 248 10.49 2.01 20.44
C ARG A 248 9.56 0.82 20.67
N SER A 249 9.35 0.00 19.62
CA SER A 249 8.57 -1.24 19.74
C SER A 249 9.27 -2.26 20.66
N ARG A 250 10.60 -2.40 20.54
CA ARG A 250 11.40 -3.28 21.42
C ARG A 250 11.38 -2.79 22.88
N GLU A 251 11.54 -1.49 23.11
CA GLU A 251 11.43 -0.88 24.43
C GLU A 251 10.06 -1.13 25.08
N LEU A 252 8.98 -1.01 24.30
CA LEU A 252 7.63 -1.29 24.77
C LEU A 252 7.47 -2.75 25.19
N VAL A 253 7.94 -3.68 24.37
CA VAL A 253 7.89 -5.12 24.68
C VAL A 253 8.63 -5.42 25.99
N GLN A 254 9.83 -4.85 26.17
CA GLN A 254 10.63 -5.00 27.37
C GLN A 254 9.92 -4.39 28.60
N SER A 255 9.40 -3.17 28.48
CA SER A 255 8.70 -2.48 29.59
C SER A 255 7.42 -3.20 30.04
N LEU A 256 6.78 -3.93 29.12
CA LEU A 256 5.61 -4.74 29.43
C LEU A 256 5.96 -6.14 29.97
N GLY A 257 7.23 -6.54 29.97
CA GLY A 257 7.69 -7.85 30.45
C GLY A 257 7.11 -9.01 29.64
N ILE A 258 7.13 -8.89 28.28
CA ILE A 258 6.64 -9.92 27.36
C ILE A 258 7.66 -10.29 26.30
N SER A 259 8.95 -10.09 26.58
CA SER A 259 10.04 -10.30 25.62
C SER A 259 10.11 -11.75 25.13
N ASP A 260 9.76 -12.72 25.97
CA ASP A 260 9.77 -14.15 25.63
C ASP A 260 8.68 -14.54 24.62
N HIS A 261 7.68 -13.66 24.42
CA HIS A 261 6.54 -13.88 23.53
C HIS A 261 6.59 -13.05 22.24
N VAL A 262 7.67 -12.28 22.00
CA VAL A 262 7.74 -11.39 20.82
C VAL A 262 9.08 -11.55 20.10
N VAL A 263 9.01 -11.91 18.81
CA VAL A 263 10.19 -12.00 17.95
C VAL A 263 10.16 -10.91 16.90
N PHE A 264 11.25 -10.13 16.80
CA PHE A 264 11.44 -9.09 15.79
C PHE A 264 12.40 -9.58 14.71
N HIS A 265 11.89 -9.78 13.50
CA HIS A 265 12.65 -10.31 12.36
C HIS A 265 13.36 -9.23 11.53
N GLY A 266 13.01 -7.94 11.74
CA GLY A 266 13.50 -6.87 10.88
C GLY A 266 12.89 -6.93 9.48
N TYR A 267 13.57 -6.31 8.52
CA TYR A 267 13.16 -6.38 7.11
C TYR A 267 13.37 -7.79 6.55
N VAL A 268 12.33 -8.30 5.92
CA VAL A 268 12.34 -9.58 5.20
C VAL A 268 11.97 -9.32 3.74
N PRO A 269 12.70 -9.88 2.76
CA PRO A 269 12.34 -9.82 1.35
C PRO A 269 10.95 -10.38 1.08
N ASN A 270 10.25 -9.80 0.09
CA ASN A 270 8.85 -10.13 -0.19
C ASN A 270 8.63 -11.61 -0.55
N ASP A 271 9.55 -12.21 -1.28
CA ASP A 271 9.53 -13.62 -1.68
C ASP A 271 9.79 -14.59 -0.50
N GLU A 272 10.29 -14.10 0.61
CA GLU A 272 10.47 -14.85 1.86
C GLU A 272 9.31 -14.67 2.86
N LEU A 273 8.40 -13.72 2.63
CA LEU A 273 7.25 -13.47 3.53
C LEU A 273 6.28 -14.65 3.66
N PRO A 274 6.05 -15.47 2.62
CA PRO A 274 5.11 -16.59 2.71
C PRO A 274 5.34 -17.50 3.90
N LYS A 275 6.59 -17.79 4.25
CA LYS A 275 6.92 -18.66 5.40
C LYS A 275 6.40 -18.12 6.75
N TYR A 276 6.36 -16.79 6.91
CA TYR A 276 5.84 -16.15 8.12
C TYR A 276 4.31 -16.19 8.15
N TYR A 277 3.66 -15.85 7.04
CA TYR A 277 2.21 -15.94 6.94
C TYR A 277 1.74 -17.38 7.17
N GLN A 278 2.34 -18.36 6.49
CA GLN A 278 1.99 -19.78 6.58
C GLN A 278 2.22 -20.37 7.97
N ALA A 279 3.22 -19.87 8.72
CA ALA A 279 3.51 -20.29 10.09
C ALA A 279 2.60 -19.65 11.15
N SER A 280 1.76 -18.67 10.76
CA SER A 280 0.97 -17.88 11.69
C SER A 280 -0.50 -18.30 11.68
N THR A 281 -1.15 -18.21 12.84
CA THR A 281 -2.58 -18.48 13.00
C THR A 281 -3.41 -17.33 12.48
N LEU A 282 -2.98 -16.09 12.77
CA LEU A 282 -3.64 -14.85 12.40
C LEU A 282 -2.60 -13.79 12.04
N SER A 283 -2.85 -13.06 10.98
CA SER A 283 -2.08 -11.86 10.65
C SER A 283 -2.86 -10.62 11.06
N PHE A 284 -2.18 -9.70 11.70
CA PHE A 284 -2.79 -8.48 12.21
C PHE A 284 -2.53 -7.30 11.28
N SER A 285 -3.61 -6.67 10.82
CA SER A 285 -3.55 -5.40 10.12
C SER A 285 -4.02 -4.27 11.05
N PRO A 286 -3.17 -3.31 11.40
CA PRO A 286 -3.58 -2.17 12.23
C PRO A 286 -4.43 -1.16 11.48
N ILE A 287 -4.53 -1.29 10.15
CA ILE A 287 -5.34 -0.40 9.33
C ILE A 287 -6.81 -0.60 9.69
N GLN A 288 -7.51 0.51 9.92
CA GLN A 288 -8.95 0.48 10.07
C GLN A 288 -9.60 0.18 8.71
N ILE A 289 -10.41 -0.86 8.67
CA ILE A 289 -11.12 -1.27 7.47
C ILE A 289 -12.51 -0.61 7.48
N TYR A 290 -12.84 0.10 6.40
CA TYR A 290 -14.07 0.88 6.27
C TYR A 290 -15.20 0.11 5.61
N ASP A 291 -14.83 -0.83 4.75
CA ASP A 291 -15.75 -1.67 3.98
C ASP A 291 -15.02 -2.93 3.50
N VAL A 292 -15.71 -3.80 2.79
CA VAL A 292 -15.13 -5.04 2.23
C VAL A 292 -13.97 -4.71 1.27
N ASP A 293 -14.01 -3.56 0.61
CA ASP A 293 -12.97 -3.13 -0.31
C ASP A 293 -11.66 -2.72 0.40
N GLY A 294 -11.70 -2.45 1.71
CA GLY A 294 -10.50 -2.18 2.53
C GLY A 294 -9.54 -3.36 2.65
N TRP A 295 -9.95 -4.57 2.25
CA TRP A 295 -9.09 -5.75 2.21
C TRP A 295 -8.03 -5.73 1.09
N PHE A 296 -7.90 -4.65 0.35
CA PHE A 296 -6.93 -4.51 -0.74
C PHE A 296 -5.52 -4.02 -0.34
N ASP A 297 -5.22 -3.83 0.94
CA ASP A 297 -3.83 -3.54 1.38
C ASP A 297 -2.91 -4.73 1.07
N GLY A 298 -1.66 -4.45 0.65
CA GLY A 298 -0.73 -5.48 0.20
C GLY A 298 -0.48 -6.58 1.23
N SER A 299 -0.27 -6.22 2.50
CA SER A 299 -0.04 -7.21 3.56
C SER A 299 -1.27 -8.05 3.87
N ILE A 300 -2.46 -7.49 3.68
CA ILE A 300 -3.73 -8.23 3.79
C ILE A 300 -3.85 -9.24 2.66
N GLN A 301 -3.61 -8.81 1.42
CA GLN A 301 -3.67 -9.68 0.25
C GLN A 301 -2.66 -10.84 0.34
N GLU A 302 -1.43 -10.54 0.75
CA GLU A 302 -0.37 -11.53 0.95
C GLU A 302 -0.74 -12.56 2.02
N SER A 303 -1.29 -12.10 3.15
CA SER A 303 -1.76 -12.96 4.22
C SER A 303 -2.86 -13.89 3.77
N LEU A 304 -3.90 -13.35 3.14
CA LEU A 304 -5.03 -14.12 2.63
C LEU A 304 -4.61 -15.09 1.53
N ALA A 305 -3.71 -14.68 0.63
CA ALA A 305 -3.16 -15.56 -0.41
C ALA A 305 -2.45 -16.77 0.18
N CYS A 306 -1.73 -16.59 1.30
CA CYS A 306 -1.10 -17.67 2.05
C CYS A 306 -2.08 -18.53 2.87
N GLY A 307 -3.37 -18.21 2.85
CA GLY A 307 -4.39 -18.87 3.65
C GLY A 307 -4.31 -18.51 5.13
N THR A 308 -3.82 -17.33 5.48
CA THR A 308 -3.77 -16.84 6.86
C THR A 308 -4.81 -15.75 7.05
N PRO A 309 -5.86 -15.96 7.87
CA PRO A 309 -6.89 -14.97 8.10
C PRO A 309 -6.31 -13.70 8.70
N VAL A 310 -6.90 -12.58 8.33
CA VAL A 310 -6.48 -11.27 8.80
C VAL A 310 -7.40 -10.81 9.93
N VAL A 311 -6.80 -10.18 10.91
CA VAL A 311 -7.49 -9.46 11.98
C VAL A 311 -7.23 -7.97 11.81
N ALA A 312 -8.28 -7.15 11.86
CA ALA A 312 -8.18 -5.70 11.76
C ALA A 312 -9.19 -5.01 12.68
N PHE A 313 -9.12 -3.69 12.81
CA PHE A 313 -10.08 -2.91 13.58
C PHE A 313 -11.18 -2.33 12.68
N LYS A 314 -12.39 -2.21 13.25
CA LYS A 314 -13.49 -1.50 12.59
C LYS A 314 -13.17 -0.03 12.42
N ALA A 315 -13.44 0.51 11.26
CA ALA A 315 -13.27 1.93 11.00
C ALA A 315 -14.36 2.81 11.60
N SER A 316 -15.60 2.30 11.64
CA SER A 316 -16.76 2.96 12.24
C SER A 316 -17.67 1.92 12.89
N ARG A 317 -18.63 2.40 13.74
CA ARG A 317 -19.61 1.53 14.38
C ARG A 317 -20.56 0.86 13.38
N ASP A 318 -20.75 1.48 12.23
CA ASP A 318 -21.75 1.10 11.23
C ASP A 318 -21.14 0.39 10.00
N THR A 319 -19.86 0.03 10.06
CA THR A 319 -19.25 -0.71 8.97
C THR A 319 -19.83 -2.11 8.89
N PRO A 320 -20.58 -2.46 7.83
CA PRO A 320 -21.17 -3.77 7.68
C PRO A 320 -20.10 -4.76 7.26
N LEU A 321 -19.30 -5.20 8.24
CA LEU A 321 -18.26 -6.16 7.97
C LEU A 321 -18.70 -7.52 8.44
N GLN A 322 -19.07 -8.28 7.50
CA GLN A 322 -19.11 -9.72 7.67
C GLN A 322 -17.76 -10.27 7.26
N GLY A 323 -17.09 -10.90 8.21
CA GLY A 323 -15.76 -11.41 8.06
C GLY A 323 -15.66 -12.62 7.14
N THR A 324 -16.03 -12.43 5.86
CA THR A 324 -15.88 -13.48 4.84
C THR A 324 -14.40 -13.80 4.60
N TYR A 325 -13.51 -12.82 4.81
CA TYR A 325 -12.08 -12.96 4.49
C TYR A 325 -11.16 -12.74 5.69
N GLY A 326 -11.70 -12.39 6.85
CA GLY A 326 -10.96 -12.08 8.06
C GLY A 326 -11.89 -11.61 9.17
N PHE A 327 -11.32 -11.04 10.22
CA PHE A 327 -12.06 -10.68 11.41
C PHE A 327 -11.87 -9.22 11.77
N LEU A 328 -12.93 -8.58 12.23
CA LEU A 328 -12.90 -7.21 12.71
C LEU A 328 -13.10 -7.16 14.21
N LEU A 329 -12.08 -6.68 14.87
CA LEU A 329 -12.10 -6.45 16.30
C LEU A 329 -12.77 -5.13 16.65
N SER A 330 -13.33 -5.09 17.84
CA SER A 330 -13.81 -3.88 18.51
C SER A 330 -12.68 -2.87 18.68
N ASN A 331 -13.00 -1.58 18.60
CA ASN A 331 -12.07 -0.51 18.96
C ASN A 331 -11.87 -0.39 20.49
N ASP A 332 -12.69 -1.03 21.28
CA ASP A 332 -12.47 -1.21 22.71
C ASP A 332 -11.45 -2.32 22.95
N THR A 333 -10.37 -2.00 23.63
CA THR A 333 -9.23 -2.93 23.78
C THR A 333 -9.59 -4.19 24.54
N GLU A 334 -10.43 -4.12 25.60
CA GLU A 334 -10.79 -5.29 26.39
C GLU A 334 -11.72 -6.21 25.58
N LYS A 335 -12.65 -5.64 24.84
CA LYS A 335 -13.50 -6.40 23.91
C LYS A 335 -12.67 -7.03 22.80
N ALA A 336 -11.72 -6.29 22.21
CA ALA A 336 -10.81 -6.83 21.19
C ALA A 336 -10.00 -8.02 21.69
N VAL A 337 -9.51 -7.97 22.93
CA VAL A 337 -8.78 -9.09 23.57
C VAL A 337 -9.69 -10.31 23.73
N ALA A 338 -10.94 -10.12 24.21
CA ALA A 338 -11.89 -11.22 24.37
C ALA A 338 -12.28 -11.84 23.01
N GLU A 339 -12.53 -11.00 22.00
CA GLU A 339 -12.83 -11.44 20.63
C GLU A 339 -11.65 -12.23 20.05
N LEU A 340 -10.42 -11.72 20.15
CA LEU A 340 -9.22 -12.39 19.67
C LEU A 340 -8.97 -13.73 20.37
N HIS A 341 -9.12 -13.77 21.70
CA HIS A 341 -9.03 -15.00 22.47
C HIS A 341 -10.08 -16.04 22.02
N GLY A 342 -11.31 -15.59 21.74
CA GLY A 342 -12.37 -16.44 21.22
C GLY A 342 -12.05 -17.00 19.82
N LEU A 343 -11.42 -16.19 18.94
CA LEU A 343 -11.00 -16.61 17.60
C LEU A 343 -9.91 -17.69 17.66
N LEU A 344 -8.88 -17.50 18.49
CA LEU A 344 -7.78 -18.47 18.64
C LEU A 344 -8.24 -19.86 19.07
N ARG A 345 -9.46 -20.00 19.63
CA ARG A 345 -10.06 -21.25 20.06
C ARG A 345 -10.99 -21.90 19.03
N ARG A 346 -11.17 -21.29 17.84
CA ARG A 346 -12.10 -21.73 16.79
C ARG A 346 -11.34 -22.09 15.52
N SER A 347 -10.49 -23.11 15.59
CA SER A 347 -9.62 -23.51 14.46
C SER A 347 -10.37 -23.81 13.18
N GLU A 348 -11.45 -24.59 13.23
CA GLU A 348 -12.27 -24.96 12.06
C GLU A 348 -12.84 -23.72 11.36
N TYR A 349 -13.42 -22.80 12.13
CA TYR A 349 -13.96 -21.55 11.57
C TYR A 349 -12.87 -20.68 10.95
N MET A 350 -11.66 -20.64 11.53
CA MET A 350 -10.53 -19.92 10.94
C MET A 350 -10.07 -20.55 9.64
N ASP A 351 -10.13 -21.86 9.51
CA ASP A 351 -9.77 -22.58 8.27
C ASP A 351 -10.77 -22.29 7.14
N GLU A 352 -12.06 -22.20 7.44
CA GLU A 352 -13.08 -21.77 6.47
C GLU A 352 -12.81 -20.34 5.97
N VAL A 353 -12.59 -19.40 6.89
CA VAL A 353 -12.29 -17.99 6.55
C VAL A 353 -10.98 -17.89 5.76
N ALA A 354 -9.97 -18.69 6.10
CA ALA A 354 -8.71 -18.78 5.38
C ALA A 354 -8.89 -19.21 3.92
N LEU A 355 -9.71 -20.24 3.70
CA LEU A 355 -9.99 -20.77 2.36
C LEU A 355 -10.72 -19.74 1.50
N GLU A 356 -11.77 -19.11 2.04
CA GLU A 356 -12.52 -18.08 1.35
C GLU A 356 -11.64 -16.84 1.04
N GLY A 357 -10.82 -16.40 2.00
CA GLY A 357 -9.88 -15.30 1.80
C GLY A 357 -8.87 -15.58 0.69
N SER A 358 -8.29 -16.79 0.69
CA SER A 358 -7.34 -17.20 -0.36
C SER A 358 -7.99 -17.27 -1.74
N ARG A 359 -9.22 -17.80 -1.83
CA ARG A 359 -10.00 -17.82 -3.08
C ARG A 359 -10.27 -16.41 -3.58
N PHE A 360 -10.76 -15.53 -2.69
CA PHE A 360 -11.04 -14.13 -3.03
C PHE A 360 -9.83 -13.41 -3.60
N VAL A 361 -8.66 -13.51 -2.94
CA VAL A 361 -7.44 -12.84 -3.40
C VAL A 361 -6.98 -13.38 -4.75
N ARG A 362 -7.02 -14.69 -4.95
CA ARG A 362 -6.65 -15.33 -6.22
C ARG A 362 -7.53 -14.84 -7.37
N GLU A 363 -8.83 -14.74 -7.14
CA GLU A 363 -9.79 -14.33 -8.16
C GLU A 363 -9.80 -12.83 -8.42
N ASN A 364 -9.55 -12.01 -7.39
CA ASN A 364 -9.78 -10.57 -7.46
C ASN A 364 -8.51 -9.71 -7.38
N CYS A 365 -7.43 -10.22 -6.80
CA CYS A 365 -6.23 -9.45 -6.49
C CYS A 365 -4.94 -10.09 -7.03
N SER A 366 -5.02 -11.09 -7.92
CA SER A 366 -3.81 -11.69 -8.49
C SER A 366 -3.07 -10.72 -9.43
N CYS A 367 -1.75 -10.89 -9.52
CA CYS A 367 -0.93 -10.10 -10.44
C CYS A 367 -1.41 -10.21 -11.88
N GLU A 368 -1.87 -11.40 -12.31
CA GLU A 368 -2.40 -11.64 -13.65
C GLU A 368 -3.64 -10.78 -13.91
N ARG A 369 -4.54 -10.67 -12.92
CA ARG A 369 -5.72 -9.83 -13.04
C ARG A 369 -5.32 -8.35 -13.14
N VAL A 370 -4.41 -7.87 -12.30
CA VAL A 370 -3.90 -6.49 -12.35
C VAL A 370 -3.28 -6.20 -13.70
N VAL A 371 -2.43 -7.10 -14.22
CA VAL A 371 -1.81 -6.98 -15.56
C VAL A 371 -2.85 -6.96 -16.67
N SER A 372 -3.89 -7.80 -16.56
CA SER A 372 -4.98 -7.84 -17.56
C SER A 372 -5.76 -6.52 -17.58
N GLU A 373 -6.20 -6.03 -16.41
CA GLU A 373 -6.98 -4.79 -16.30
C GLU A 373 -6.15 -3.56 -16.70
N LEU A 374 -4.86 -3.54 -16.33
CA LEU A 374 -3.94 -2.51 -16.78
C LEU A 374 -3.74 -2.54 -18.29
N GLY A 375 -3.66 -3.74 -18.89
CA GLY A 375 -3.59 -3.93 -20.34
C GLY A 375 -4.80 -3.33 -21.07
N LYS A 376 -6.02 -3.66 -20.62
CA LYS A 376 -7.28 -3.07 -21.16
C LYS A 376 -7.28 -1.56 -21.03
N THR A 377 -6.78 -1.04 -19.90
CA THR A 377 -6.66 0.41 -19.69
C THR A 377 -5.72 1.04 -20.71
N LEU A 378 -4.54 0.44 -20.93
CA LEU A 378 -3.59 0.92 -21.93
C LEU A 378 -4.19 0.93 -23.33
N GLU A 379 -4.81 -0.17 -23.76
CA GLU A 379 -5.47 -0.28 -25.06
C GLU A 379 -6.52 0.81 -25.25
N SER A 380 -7.36 1.04 -24.24
CA SER A 380 -8.42 2.06 -24.30
C SER A 380 -7.90 3.50 -24.36
N VAL A 381 -6.65 3.75 -23.96
CA VAL A 381 -6.05 5.10 -23.94
C VAL A 381 -5.18 5.36 -25.17
N VAL A 382 -4.58 4.31 -25.74
CA VAL A 382 -3.70 4.43 -26.92
C VAL A 382 -4.51 4.43 -28.20
N CYS A 383 -5.69 3.77 -28.23
CA CYS A 383 -6.55 3.71 -29.42
C CYS A 383 -7.57 4.86 -29.49
N SER A 384 -7.66 5.72 -28.47
CA SER A 384 -8.50 6.93 -28.43
C SER A 384 -7.71 8.17 -28.85
#